data_3fb495ae9a9c25037e92b70f1545aa37
#
_entry.id   3fb495ae9a9c25037e92b70f1545aa37
#
_cell.length_a   1.000
_cell.length_b   1.000
_cell.length_c   1.000
_cell.angle_alpha   90.00
_cell.angle_beta   90.00
_cell.angle_gamma   90.00
#
_symmetry.space_group_name_H-M   'P 1'
#
loop_
_entity.id
_entity.type
_entity.pdbx_description
1 polymer ?
#
loop_
_entity_poly.entity_id
_entity_poly.type
_entity_poly.pdbx_seq_one_letter_code
_entity_poly.pdbx_strand_id
1 'polypeptide(L)'
;MLTKEQIELVKTTVPVLREHGVALISHFYKRMLSHNPELMQVFNMGHQRAGFQQQALAGSVLAYAENIENLKPLLGAVAHIANKHVSVGIRAEHYPIVGKHLIASIKDVLGEAATPELIDAWTAAYTRLADILIGAEKNIYDKNAVVEGGWTGWRFFKVAEKSKQTNDITSFKLVPVDHGKMPDVKAGQYISVRVFVKGQGLIQPRQYTVVKADAASFTIAVKKVEAAEKSPAGMVSNTLHNDIQEGDLVEVSFPVGEFNLPEGDGSLCLLSA
;
A
#
# COMPACT_ATOMS: atom_id res chain seq x y z
N MET A 1 -23.26 1.28 -13.73
CA MET A 1 -22.46 0.75 -14.87
C MET A 1 -22.12 1.92 -15.76
N LEU A 2 -20.92 1.93 -16.37
CA LEU A 2 -20.55 2.97 -17.34
C LEU A 2 -21.38 2.83 -18.62
N THR A 3 -21.71 3.96 -19.23
CA THR A 3 -22.33 3.96 -20.57
C THR A 3 -21.26 3.67 -21.63
N LYS A 4 -21.68 3.34 -22.85
CA LYS A 4 -20.75 3.15 -23.98
C LYS A 4 -19.99 4.43 -24.30
N GLU A 5 -20.66 5.58 -24.24
CA GLU A 5 -20.08 6.90 -24.47
C GLU A 5 -19.00 7.22 -23.41
N GLN A 6 -19.28 6.94 -22.13
CA GLN A 6 -18.31 7.14 -21.06
C GLN A 6 -17.07 6.25 -21.25
N ILE A 7 -17.27 4.99 -21.64
CA ILE A 7 -16.17 4.05 -21.94
C ILE A 7 -15.31 4.59 -23.08
N GLU A 8 -15.90 5.02 -24.19
CA GLU A 8 -15.15 5.55 -25.32
C GLU A 8 -14.39 6.83 -24.92
N LEU A 9 -15.02 7.75 -24.19
CA LEU A 9 -14.36 8.96 -23.71
C LEU A 9 -13.14 8.63 -22.84
N VAL A 10 -13.23 7.67 -21.90
CA VAL A 10 -12.07 7.25 -21.11
C VAL A 10 -10.97 6.66 -22.01
N LYS A 11 -11.33 5.82 -23.00
CA LYS A 11 -10.36 5.22 -23.95
C LYS A 11 -9.62 6.26 -24.78
N THR A 12 -10.27 7.38 -25.15
CA THR A 12 -9.59 8.46 -25.89
C THR A 12 -8.44 9.09 -25.11
N THR A 13 -8.43 8.97 -23.78
CA THR A 13 -7.34 9.50 -22.92
C THR A 13 -6.13 8.58 -22.81
N VAL A 14 -6.21 7.32 -23.28
CA VAL A 14 -5.12 6.35 -23.18
C VAL A 14 -3.78 6.86 -23.76
N PRO A 15 -3.72 7.49 -24.95
CA PRO A 15 -2.47 8.04 -25.46
C PRO A 15 -1.87 9.11 -24.53
N VAL A 16 -2.72 10.01 -24.01
CA VAL A 16 -2.30 11.08 -23.09
C VAL A 16 -1.82 10.51 -21.75
N LEU A 17 -2.51 9.51 -21.22
CA LEU A 17 -2.09 8.83 -19.97
C LEU A 17 -0.75 8.11 -20.14
N ARG A 18 -0.51 7.52 -21.31
CA ARG A 18 0.76 6.83 -21.60
C ARG A 18 1.93 7.80 -21.64
N GLU A 19 1.73 8.98 -22.20
CA GLU A 19 2.78 10.00 -22.33
C GLU A 19 2.93 10.86 -21.07
N HIS A 20 1.81 11.30 -20.49
CA HIS A 20 1.78 12.31 -19.42
C HIS A 20 1.24 11.80 -18.07
N GLY A 21 0.93 10.50 -17.95
CA GLY A 21 0.32 9.94 -16.74
C GLY A 21 1.11 10.20 -15.47
N VAL A 22 2.45 10.10 -15.52
CA VAL A 22 3.30 10.37 -14.34
C VAL A 22 3.23 11.84 -13.93
N ALA A 23 3.17 12.78 -14.88
CA ALA A 23 3.02 14.21 -14.60
C ALA A 23 1.65 14.51 -13.96
N LEU A 24 0.58 13.94 -14.52
CA LEU A 24 -0.78 14.03 -13.95
C LEU A 24 -0.82 13.52 -12.51
N ILE A 25 -0.27 12.35 -12.27
CA ILE A 25 -0.29 11.74 -10.92
C ILE A 25 0.64 12.49 -9.95
N SER A 26 1.72 13.09 -10.43
CA SER A 26 2.56 13.98 -9.60
C SER A 26 1.79 15.23 -9.16
N HIS A 27 1.02 15.84 -10.07
CA HIS A 27 0.12 16.95 -9.76
C HIS A 27 -0.94 16.52 -8.73
N PHE A 28 -1.57 15.36 -8.96
CA PHE A 28 -2.57 14.78 -8.05
C PHE A 28 -2.02 14.61 -6.62
N TYR A 29 -0.87 13.95 -6.44
CA TYR A 29 -0.32 13.75 -5.10
C TYR A 29 0.05 15.06 -4.42
N LYS A 30 0.67 15.99 -5.16
CA LYS A 30 0.99 17.32 -4.63
C LYS A 30 -0.27 18.04 -4.14
N ARG A 31 -1.33 18.03 -4.97
CA ARG A 31 -2.62 18.63 -4.63
C ARG A 31 -3.26 17.94 -3.41
N MET A 32 -3.37 16.62 -3.43
CA MET A 32 -4.02 15.84 -2.39
C MET A 32 -3.33 16.03 -1.03
N LEU A 33 -2.02 15.84 -0.97
CA LEU A 33 -1.27 15.94 0.29
C LEU A 33 -1.18 17.37 0.83
N SER A 34 -1.27 18.39 -0.01
CA SER A 34 -1.35 19.79 0.46
C SER A 34 -2.69 20.15 1.07
N HIS A 35 -3.79 19.52 0.64
CA HIS A 35 -5.13 19.75 1.17
C HIS A 35 -5.52 18.79 2.29
N ASN A 36 -4.88 17.62 2.33
CA ASN A 36 -5.13 16.54 3.27
C ASN A 36 -3.80 16.04 3.85
N PRO A 37 -3.10 16.86 4.67
CA PRO A 37 -1.78 16.51 5.21
C PRO A 37 -1.81 15.29 6.14
N GLU A 38 -2.96 14.96 6.74
CA GLU A 38 -3.18 13.74 7.54
C GLU A 38 -2.87 12.46 6.75
N LEU A 39 -3.07 12.48 5.43
CA LEU A 39 -2.76 11.33 4.57
C LEU A 39 -1.25 11.05 4.47
N MET A 40 -0.38 12.00 4.82
CA MET A 40 1.06 11.74 4.92
C MET A 40 1.40 10.66 5.96
N GLN A 41 0.50 10.39 6.92
CA GLN A 41 0.66 9.32 7.91
C GLN A 41 0.39 7.92 7.32
N VAL A 42 -0.33 7.85 6.20
CA VAL A 42 -0.75 6.60 5.55
C VAL A 42 0.15 6.26 4.37
N PHE A 43 0.48 7.27 3.55
CA PHE A 43 1.31 7.08 2.37
C PHE A 43 2.80 6.93 2.71
N ASN A 44 3.49 6.10 1.93
CA ASN A 44 4.94 5.95 2.00
C ASN A 44 5.64 7.22 1.46
N MET A 45 5.98 8.15 2.36
CA MET A 45 6.59 9.42 1.98
C MET A 45 7.99 9.28 1.38
N GLY A 46 8.69 8.16 1.61
CA GLY A 46 9.94 7.83 0.91
C GLY A 46 9.70 7.54 -0.57
N HIS A 47 8.71 6.70 -0.90
CA HIS A 47 8.33 6.40 -2.29
C HIS A 47 7.69 7.61 -2.99
N GLN A 48 7.01 8.49 -2.24
CA GLN A 48 6.52 9.76 -2.77
C GLN A 48 7.67 10.65 -3.24
N ARG A 49 8.73 10.80 -2.44
CA ARG A 49 9.91 11.60 -2.80
C ARG A 49 10.70 11.01 -3.96
N ALA A 50 10.78 9.68 -4.04
CA ALA A 50 11.51 8.98 -5.09
C ALA A 50 10.72 8.83 -6.41
N GLY A 51 9.45 9.22 -6.46
CA GLY A 51 8.61 9.11 -7.66
C GLY A 51 8.04 7.71 -7.93
N PHE A 52 8.38 6.71 -7.14
CA PHE A 52 7.89 5.33 -7.35
C PHE A 52 6.38 5.20 -7.23
N GLN A 53 5.78 5.94 -6.31
CA GLN A 53 4.35 5.88 -6.10
C GLN A 53 3.57 6.57 -7.22
N GLN A 54 4.14 7.64 -7.78
CA GLN A 54 3.60 8.32 -8.96
C GLN A 54 3.59 7.39 -10.17
N GLN A 55 4.69 6.70 -10.42
CA GLN A 55 4.80 5.74 -11.52
C GLN A 55 3.83 4.57 -11.35
N ALA A 56 3.73 4.00 -10.15
CA ALA A 56 2.85 2.87 -9.86
C ALA A 56 1.37 3.25 -10.08
N LEU A 57 0.93 4.41 -9.58
CA LEU A 57 -0.45 4.85 -9.76
C LEU A 57 -0.73 5.24 -11.21
N ALA A 58 0.19 5.91 -11.91
CA ALA A 58 0.05 6.23 -13.33
C ALA A 58 -0.12 4.97 -14.17
N GLY A 59 0.71 3.94 -13.93
CA GLY A 59 0.58 2.63 -14.58
C GLY A 59 -0.77 1.95 -14.28
N SER A 60 -1.26 2.04 -13.04
CA SER A 60 -2.56 1.47 -12.65
C SER A 60 -3.73 2.18 -13.33
N VAL A 61 -3.70 3.52 -13.40
CA VAL A 61 -4.75 4.32 -14.07
C VAL A 61 -4.74 4.05 -15.59
N LEU A 62 -3.57 3.96 -16.19
CA LEU A 62 -3.43 3.61 -17.61
C LEU A 62 -3.98 2.21 -17.88
N ALA A 63 -3.55 1.20 -17.11
CA ALA A 63 -4.02 -0.18 -17.27
C ALA A 63 -5.55 -0.27 -17.09
N TYR A 64 -6.12 0.49 -16.15
CA TYR A 64 -7.57 0.55 -15.97
C TYR A 64 -8.27 1.14 -17.21
N ALA A 65 -7.78 2.25 -17.75
CA ALA A 65 -8.36 2.87 -18.95
C ALA A 65 -8.26 1.95 -20.19
N GLU A 66 -7.14 1.25 -20.36
CA GLU A 66 -6.94 0.29 -21.45
C GLU A 66 -7.88 -0.94 -21.36
N ASN A 67 -8.25 -1.35 -20.14
CA ASN A 67 -9.06 -2.53 -19.90
C ASN A 67 -10.47 -2.21 -19.41
N ILE A 68 -10.95 -0.97 -19.59
CA ILE A 68 -12.20 -0.49 -18.98
C ILE A 68 -13.45 -1.28 -19.39
N GLU A 69 -13.46 -1.89 -20.58
CA GLU A 69 -14.53 -2.76 -21.06
C GLU A 69 -14.49 -4.15 -20.41
N ASN A 70 -13.29 -4.65 -20.11
CA ASN A 70 -13.11 -5.98 -19.52
C ASN A 70 -12.01 -5.95 -18.47
N LEU A 71 -12.38 -5.90 -17.21
CA LEU A 71 -11.45 -5.83 -16.08
C LEU A 71 -10.84 -7.17 -15.65
N LYS A 72 -11.18 -8.29 -16.32
CA LYS A 72 -10.62 -9.62 -15.98
C LYS A 72 -9.09 -9.65 -15.95
N PRO A 73 -8.35 -9.02 -16.91
CA PRO A 73 -6.89 -8.98 -16.87
C PRO A 73 -6.33 -8.28 -15.62
N LEU A 74 -7.12 -7.43 -14.94
CA LEU A 74 -6.68 -6.65 -13.78
C LEU A 74 -6.99 -7.32 -12.44
N LEU A 75 -7.64 -8.48 -12.40
CA LEU A 75 -8.04 -9.12 -11.13
C LEU A 75 -6.85 -9.41 -10.22
N GLY A 76 -5.72 -9.85 -10.76
CA GLY A 76 -4.49 -10.04 -9.98
C GLY A 76 -3.96 -8.73 -9.39
N ALA A 77 -3.96 -7.65 -10.18
CA ALA A 77 -3.55 -6.33 -9.71
C ALA A 77 -4.50 -5.80 -8.63
N VAL A 78 -5.82 -5.99 -8.79
CA VAL A 78 -6.82 -5.61 -7.77
C VAL A 78 -6.56 -6.34 -6.45
N ALA A 79 -6.30 -7.66 -6.50
CA ALA A 79 -6.00 -8.44 -5.30
C ALA A 79 -4.73 -7.94 -4.60
N HIS A 80 -3.66 -7.68 -5.38
CA HIS A 80 -2.41 -7.14 -4.87
C HIS A 80 -2.59 -5.76 -4.22
N ILE A 81 -3.29 -4.85 -4.89
CA ILE A 81 -3.58 -3.51 -4.38
C ILE A 81 -4.41 -3.59 -3.10
N ALA A 82 -5.45 -4.43 -3.06
CA ALA A 82 -6.31 -4.58 -1.88
C ALA A 82 -5.53 -5.09 -0.66
N ASN A 83 -4.67 -6.11 -0.81
CA ASN A 83 -3.79 -6.58 0.27
C ASN A 83 -2.88 -5.46 0.78
N LYS A 84 -2.26 -4.71 -0.14
CA LYS A 84 -1.39 -3.60 0.22
C LYS A 84 -2.15 -2.47 0.94
N HIS A 85 -3.33 -2.10 0.46
CA HIS A 85 -4.18 -1.08 1.06
C HIS A 85 -4.60 -1.48 2.48
N VAL A 86 -5.09 -2.70 2.66
CA VAL A 86 -5.46 -3.24 3.98
C VAL A 86 -4.26 -3.21 4.93
N SER A 87 -3.06 -3.58 4.46
CA SER A 87 -1.85 -3.59 5.28
C SER A 87 -1.41 -2.23 5.80
N VAL A 88 -1.80 -1.14 5.13
CA VAL A 88 -1.48 0.23 5.57
C VAL A 88 -2.69 0.97 6.13
N GLY A 89 -3.82 0.29 6.27
CA GLY A 89 -5.03 0.82 6.91
C GLY A 89 -5.87 1.72 6.02
N ILE A 90 -5.85 1.53 4.69
CA ILE A 90 -6.78 2.22 3.78
C ILE A 90 -8.21 1.77 4.08
N ARG A 91 -9.13 2.71 4.08
CA ARG A 91 -10.57 2.53 4.34
C ARG A 91 -11.40 3.18 3.24
N ALA A 92 -12.68 2.79 3.17
CA ALA A 92 -13.61 3.33 2.18
C ALA A 92 -13.70 4.86 2.18
N GLU A 93 -13.57 5.51 3.35
CA GLU A 93 -13.61 6.97 3.51
C GLU A 93 -12.43 7.72 2.85
N HIS A 94 -11.34 7.03 2.52
CA HIS A 94 -10.23 7.64 1.78
C HIS A 94 -10.52 7.82 0.29
N TYR A 95 -11.37 6.99 -0.29
CA TYR A 95 -11.66 7.00 -1.74
C TYR A 95 -12.31 8.29 -2.23
N PRO A 96 -13.31 8.89 -1.53
CA PRO A 96 -13.84 10.20 -1.90
C PRO A 96 -12.78 11.30 -1.94
N ILE A 97 -11.81 11.28 -1.02
CA ILE A 97 -10.71 12.26 -1.00
C ILE A 97 -9.83 12.08 -2.24
N VAL A 98 -9.40 10.84 -2.51
CA VAL A 98 -8.60 10.51 -3.69
C VAL A 98 -9.34 10.89 -4.97
N GLY A 99 -10.62 10.53 -5.12
CA GLY A 99 -11.44 10.85 -6.28
C GLY A 99 -11.54 12.35 -6.54
N LYS A 100 -11.88 13.11 -5.50
CA LYS A 100 -11.96 14.58 -5.58
C LYS A 100 -10.68 15.19 -6.15
N HIS A 101 -9.53 14.77 -5.65
CA HIS A 101 -8.25 15.34 -6.08
C HIS A 101 -7.77 14.80 -7.43
N LEU A 102 -8.07 13.54 -7.76
CA LEU A 102 -7.74 12.97 -9.06
C LEU A 102 -8.53 13.66 -10.19
N ILE A 103 -9.85 13.78 -10.04
CA ILE A 103 -10.70 14.45 -11.03
C ILE A 103 -10.33 15.92 -11.19
N ALA A 104 -10.07 16.63 -10.09
CA ALA A 104 -9.58 18.00 -10.15
C ALA A 104 -8.23 18.10 -10.89
N SER A 105 -7.32 17.14 -10.67
CA SER A 105 -6.02 17.13 -11.36
C SER A 105 -6.14 16.82 -12.85
N ILE A 106 -7.07 15.95 -13.26
CA ILE A 106 -7.38 15.74 -14.68
C ILE A 106 -7.82 17.05 -15.32
N LYS A 107 -8.72 17.79 -14.66
CA LYS A 107 -9.20 19.09 -15.13
C LYS A 107 -8.07 20.12 -15.23
N ASP A 108 -7.25 20.23 -14.18
CA ASP A 108 -6.16 21.21 -14.12
C ASP A 108 -5.08 20.92 -15.19
N VAL A 109 -4.76 19.65 -15.45
CA VAL A 109 -3.69 19.25 -16.38
C VAL A 109 -4.15 19.27 -17.85
N LEU A 110 -5.39 18.85 -18.12
CA LEU A 110 -5.91 18.83 -19.49
C LEU A 110 -6.46 20.19 -19.96
N GLY A 111 -6.74 21.12 -19.03
CA GLY A 111 -7.27 22.44 -19.37
C GLY A 111 -8.56 22.35 -20.21
N GLU A 112 -8.59 23.01 -21.36
CA GLU A 112 -9.77 23.04 -22.26
C GLU A 112 -10.14 21.66 -22.83
N ALA A 113 -9.20 20.71 -22.91
CA ALA A 113 -9.49 19.35 -23.33
C ALA A 113 -10.28 18.54 -22.29
N ALA A 114 -10.36 19.01 -21.04
CA ALA A 114 -11.17 18.42 -19.99
C ALA A 114 -12.63 18.87 -20.10
N THR A 115 -13.32 18.42 -21.16
CA THR A 115 -14.73 18.75 -21.35
C THR A 115 -15.61 18.23 -20.20
N PRO A 116 -16.78 18.82 -19.96
CA PRO A 116 -17.71 18.31 -18.93
C PRO A 116 -18.03 16.80 -19.06
N GLU A 117 -18.20 16.33 -20.31
CA GLU A 117 -18.49 14.94 -20.63
C GLU A 117 -17.32 14.02 -20.27
N LEU A 118 -16.08 14.46 -20.55
CA LEU A 118 -14.86 13.72 -20.18
C LEU A 118 -14.69 13.64 -18.66
N ILE A 119 -14.96 14.72 -17.94
CA ILE A 119 -14.89 14.76 -16.46
C ILE A 119 -15.97 13.87 -15.86
N ASP A 120 -17.18 13.86 -16.41
CA ASP A 120 -18.26 12.94 -15.98
C ASP A 120 -17.84 11.48 -16.23
N ALA A 121 -17.31 11.17 -17.40
CA ALA A 121 -16.82 9.84 -17.74
C ALA A 121 -15.74 9.35 -16.77
N TRP A 122 -14.75 10.18 -16.44
CA TRP A 122 -13.71 9.84 -15.49
C TRP A 122 -14.22 9.75 -14.04
N THR A 123 -15.21 10.56 -13.68
CA THR A 123 -15.86 10.47 -12.36
C THR A 123 -16.58 9.13 -12.20
N ALA A 124 -17.35 8.74 -13.22
CA ALA A 124 -18.03 7.44 -13.23
C ALA A 124 -17.05 6.26 -13.28
N ALA A 125 -15.97 6.37 -14.06
CA ALA A 125 -14.92 5.36 -14.14
C ALA A 125 -14.18 5.20 -12.81
N TYR A 126 -13.80 6.31 -12.16
CA TYR A 126 -13.18 6.28 -10.83
C TYR A 126 -14.09 5.65 -9.77
N THR A 127 -15.36 6.05 -9.75
CA THR A 127 -16.33 5.50 -8.80
C THR A 127 -16.44 3.98 -8.94
N ARG A 128 -16.52 3.46 -10.17
CA ARG A 128 -16.54 2.02 -10.43
C ARG A 128 -15.27 1.32 -9.92
N LEU A 129 -14.09 1.90 -10.15
CA LEU A 129 -12.83 1.34 -9.66
C LEU A 129 -12.75 1.36 -8.15
N ALA A 130 -13.18 2.46 -7.53
CA ALA A 130 -13.26 2.60 -6.07
C ALA A 130 -14.16 1.53 -5.45
N ASP A 131 -15.36 1.31 -6.00
CA ASP A 131 -16.30 0.29 -5.52
C ASP A 131 -15.69 -1.13 -5.58
N ILE A 132 -14.94 -1.44 -6.64
CA ILE A 132 -14.25 -2.73 -6.80
C ILE A 132 -13.19 -2.90 -5.72
N LEU A 133 -12.35 -1.89 -5.49
CA LEU A 133 -11.28 -1.95 -4.50
C LEU A 133 -11.84 -1.97 -3.07
N ILE A 134 -12.81 -1.12 -2.76
CA ILE A 134 -13.51 -1.11 -1.46
C ILE A 134 -14.13 -2.49 -1.18
N GLY A 135 -14.77 -3.11 -2.17
CA GLY A 135 -15.34 -4.45 -2.03
C GLY A 135 -14.28 -5.52 -1.76
N ALA A 136 -13.15 -5.48 -2.49
CA ALA A 136 -12.03 -6.40 -2.29
C ALA A 136 -11.39 -6.22 -0.91
N GLU A 137 -11.13 -4.99 -0.49
CA GLU A 137 -10.59 -4.64 0.82
C GLU A 137 -11.52 -5.04 1.97
N LYS A 138 -12.82 -4.78 1.82
CA LYS A 138 -13.84 -5.20 2.79
C LYS A 138 -13.80 -6.70 3.02
N ASN A 139 -13.72 -7.49 1.95
CA ASN A 139 -13.62 -8.95 2.06
C ASN A 139 -12.37 -9.39 2.86
N ILE A 140 -11.24 -8.70 2.72
CA ILE A 140 -10.03 -8.98 3.50
C ILE A 140 -10.24 -8.57 4.95
N TYR A 141 -10.77 -7.37 5.23
CA TYR A 141 -11.05 -6.92 6.59
C TYR A 141 -12.03 -7.83 7.31
N ASP A 142 -13.13 -8.25 6.64
CA ASP A 142 -14.12 -9.15 7.23
C ASP A 142 -13.51 -10.51 7.60
N LYS A 143 -12.66 -11.07 6.73
CA LYS A 143 -11.91 -12.30 7.02
C LYS A 143 -10.97 -12.13 8.21
N ASN A 144 -10.20 -11.05 8.23
CA ASN A 144 -9.22 -10.78 9.28
C ASN A 144 -9.90 -10.58 10.65
N ALA A 145 -11.14 -10.08 10.68
CA ALA A 145 -11.89 -9.83 11.91
C ALA A 145 -12.40 -11.10 12.58
N VAL A 146 -12.63 -12.18 11.81
CA VAL A 146 -13.30 -13.40 12.32
C VAL A 146 -12.35 -14.58 12.56
N VAL A 147 -11.11 -14.52 12.03
CA VAL A 147 -10.13 -15.58 12.31
C VAL A 147 -9.65 -15.52 13.77
N GLU A 148 -9.28 -16.67 14.32
CA GLU A 148 -8.74 -16.72 15.67
C GLU A 148 -7.47 -15.88 15.80
N GLY A 149 -7.40 -15.02 16.82
CA GLY A 149 -6.30 -14.05 16.96
C GLY A 149 -6.32 -12.91 15.96
N GLY A 150 -7.40 -12.75 15.19
CA GLY A 150 -7.53 -11.72 14.15
C GLY A 150 -7.81 -10.32 14.68
N TRP A 151 -7.49 -9.32 13.86
CA TRP A 151 -7.83 -7.91 14.10
C TRP A 151 -7.90 -7.14 12.79
N THR A 152 -8.45 -5.94 12.86
CA THR A 152 -8.44 -4.98 11.74
C THR A 152 -7.74 -3.69 12.17
N GLY A 153 -7.02 -3.06 11.24
CA GLY A 153 -6.25 -1.86 11.52
C GLY A 153 -4.92 -2.17 12.23
N TRP A 154 -4.62 -1.41 13.27
CA TRP A 154 -3.33 -1.46 13.95
C TRP A 154 -3.48 -2.04 15.35
N ARG A 155 -2.57 -2.95 15.72
CA ARG A 155 -2.47 -3.56 17.05
C ARG A 155 -1.10 -3.28 17.63
N PHE A 156 -1.02 -2.99 18.93
CA PHE A 156 0.25 -2.71 19.59
C PHE A 156 1.02 -3.98 19.89
N PHE A 157 2.29 -3.94 19.54
CA PHE A 157 3.27 -4.98 19.83
C PHE A 157 4.46 -4.40 20.58
N LYS A 158 4.99 -5.15 21.53
CA LYS A 158 6.26 -4.86 22.20
C LYS A 158 7.38 -5.56 21.43
N VAL A 159 8.48 -4.87 21.21
CA VAL A 159 9.74 -5.46 20.76
C VAL A 159 10.32 -6.29 21.91
N ALA A 160 10.13 -7.59 21.87
CA ALA A 160 10.60 -8.50 22.92
C ALA A 160 12.08 -8.84 22.77
N GLU A 161 12.59 -8.83 21.52
CA GLU A 161 13.98 -9.10 21.20
C GLU A 161 14.39 -8.31 19.95
N LYS A 162 15.61 -7.74 19.96
CA LYS A 162 16.25 -7.06 18.84
C LYS A 162 17.63 -7.64 18.63
N SER A 163 17.81 -8.46 17.60
CA SER A 163 19.02 -9.23 17.37
C SER A 163 19.65 -8.90 16.03
N LYS A 164 20.93 -8.47 16.06
CA LYS A 164 21.70 -8.19 14.86
C LYS A 164 22.05 -9.49 14.15
N GLN A 165 21.63 -9.62 12.87
CA GLN A 165 21.88 -10.80 12.05
C GLN A 165 23.09 -10.62 11.14
N THR A 166 23.22 -9.44 10.53
CA THR A 166 24.35 -9.03 9.69
C THR A 166 24.72 -7.58 10.01
N ASN A 167 25.62 -6.97 9.24
CA ASN A 167 25.98 -5.56 9.43
C ASN A 167 24.80 -4.60 9.16
N ASP A 168 23.89 -5.01 8.29
CA ASP A 168 22.76 -4.21 7.82
C ASP A 168 21.38 -4.83 8.08
N ILE A 169 21.31 -6.06 8.61
CA ILE A 169 20.06 -6.76 8.93
C ILE A 169 19.93 -6.98 10.44
N THR A 170 18.79 -6.56 10.98
CA THR A 170 18.39 -6.80 12.37
C THR A 170 17.03 -7.49 12.39
N SER A 171 16.89 -8.55 13.19
CA SER A 171 15.60 -9.18 13.46
C SER A 171 14.92 -8.55 14.67
N PHE A 172 13.59 -8.49 14.61
CA PHE A 172 12.73 -7.98 15.67
C PHE A 172 11.68 -9.04 16.00
N LYS A 173 11.68 -9.52 17.23
CA LYS A 173 10.61 -10.36 17.77
C LYS A 173 9.55 -9.47 18.38
N LEU A 174 8.34 -9.57 17.88
CA LEU A 174 7.19 -8.73 18.22
C LEU A 174 6.15 -9.56 18.96
N VAL A 175 5.78 -9.15 20.18
CA VAL A 175 4.81 -9.81 21.04
C VAL A 175 3.62 -8.88 21.29
N PRO A 176 2.36 -9.32 21.13
CA PRO A 176 1.19 -8.46 21.33
C PRO A 176 1.10 -7.99 22.77
N VAL A 177 0.83 -6.70 22.97
CA VAL A 177 0.77 -6.09 24.32
C VAL A 177 -0.43 -6.57 25.11
N ASP A 178 -1.53 -6.88 24.43
CA ASP A 178 -2.78 -7.35 25.02
C ASP A 178 -2.76 -8.84 25.39
N HIS A 179 -1.63 -9.52 25.15
CA HIS A 179 -1.46 -10.97 25.39
C HIS A 179 -2.51 -11.85 24.69
N GLY A 180 -3.21 -11.29 23.68
CA GLY A 180 -4.19 -12.02 22.90
C GLY A 180 -3.52 -13.02 21.94
N LYS A 181 -4.32 -13.98 21.49
CA LYS A 181 -3.87 -14.99 20.52
C LYS A 181 -3.30 -14.36 19.25
N MET A 182 -2.38 -15.07 18.62
CA MET A 182 -1.82 -14.72 17.34
C MET A 182 -2.49 -15.57 16.24
N PRO A 183 -2.73 -15.00 15.05
CA PRO A 183 -3.26 -15.77 13.92
C PRO A 183 -2.18 -16.66 13.32
N ASP A 184 -2.62 -17.72 12.63
CA ASP A 184 -1.73 -18.49 11.77
C ASP A 184 -1.23 -17.62 10.61
N VAL A 185 0.06 -17.71 10.33
CA VAL A 185 0.72 -16.98 9.25
C VAL A 185 1.24 -17.95 8.21
N LYS A 186 0.84 -17.75 6.96
CA LYS A 186 1.36 -18.53 5.83
C LYS A 186 2.72 -17.99 5.40
N ALA A 187 3.62 -18.91 4.97
CA ALA A 187 4.90 -18.52 4.39
C ALA A 187 4.70 -17.59 3.19
N GLY A 188 5.40 -16.45 3.19
CA GLY A 188 5.26 -15.38 2.19
C GLY A 188 4.37 -14.21 2.61
N GLN A 189 3.57 -14.35 3.67
CA GLN A 189 2.81 -13.22 4.20
C GLN A 189 3.71 -12.19 4.88
N TYR A 190 3.25 -10.95 4.90
CA TYR A 190 3.92 -9.81 5.51
C TYR A 190 2.99 -9.04 6.45
N ILE A 191 3.58 -8.32 7.36
CA ILE A 191 2.94 -7.32 8.21
C ILE A 191 3.44 -5.94 7.83
N SER A 192 2.63 -4.91 8.03
CA SER A 192 3.12 -3.54 8.09
C SER A 192 3.45 -3.19 9.53
N VAL A 193 4.63 -2.63 9.73
CA VAL A 193 5.03 -2.00 10.99
C VAL A 193 5.02 -0.50 10.76
N ARG A 194 4.37 0.27 11.64
CA ARG A 194 4.43 1.73 11.60
C ARG A 194 5.08 2.28 12.85
N VAL A 195 5.94 3.26 12.65
CA VAL A 195 6.69 3.92 13.70
C VAL A 195 6.68 5.44 13.50
N PHE A 196 6.84 6.18 14.57
CA PHE A 196 7.02 7.64 14.52
C PHE A 196 8.46 7.96 14.09
N VAL A 197 8.60 8.64 12.96
CA VAL A 197 9.88 9.10 12.41
C VAL A 197 10.14 10.51 12.91
N LYS A 198 10.93 10.65 13.99
CA LYS A 198 11.18 11.93 14.69
C LYS A 198 11.63 13.06 13.77
N GLY A 199 12.57 12.79 12.85
CA GLY A 199 13.09 13.80 11.92
C GLY A 199 12.08 14.30 10.88
N GLN A 200 10.90 13.66 10.75
CA GLN A 200 9.85 14.04 9.81
C GLN A 200 8.55 14.49 10.53
N GLY A 201 8.42 14.20 11.81
CA GLY A 201 7.17 14.42 12.55
C GLY A 201 5.99 13.56 12.03
N LEU A 202 6.28 12.41 11.42
CA LEU A 202 5.29 11.57 10.76
C LEU A 202 5.34 10.14 11.30
N ILE A 203 4.17 9.52 11.41
CA ILE A 203 4.07 8.07 11.55
C ILE A 203 4.17 7.47 10.15
N GLN A 204 5.04 6.47 9.95
CA GLN A 204 5.27 5.88 8.64
C GLN A 204 5.19 4.36 8.68
N PRO A 205 4.37 3.74 7.82
CA PRO A 205 4.28 2.29 7.71
C PRO A 205 5.31 1.74 6.71
N ARG A 206 5.78 0.49 6.96
CA ARG A 206 6.55 -0.33 6.00
C ARG A 206 6.17 -1.79 6.15
N GLN A 207 6.15 -2.48 5.01
CA GLN A 207 5.91 -3.90 4.92
C GLN A 207 7.20 -4.68 5.21
N TYR A 208 7.07 -5.73 6.04
CA TYR A 208 8.14 -6.69 6.32
C TYR A 208 7.56 -8.10 6.29
N THR A 209 8.21 -8.99 5.55
CA THR A 209 7.85 -10.40 5.55
C THR A 209 7.98 -10.97 6.95
N VAL A 210 7.00 -11.77 7.37
CA VAL A 210 7.09 -12.53 8.62
C VAL A 210 8.02 -13.72 8.38
N VAL A 211 9.22 -13.68 8.97
CA VAL A 211 10.22 -14.74 8.79
C VAL A 211 10.03 -15.90 9.77
N LYS A 212 9.35 -15.64 10.89
CA LYS A 212 8.93 -16.65 11.87
C LYS A 212 7.67 -16.19 12.57
N ALA A 213 6.74 -17.13 12.78
CA ALA A 213 5.55 -16.92 13.59
C ALA A 213 5.37 -18.10 14.54
N ASP A 214 4.90 -17.82 15.74
CA ASP A 214 4.45 -18.82 16.72
C ASP A 214 3.18 -18.32 17.42
N ALA A 215 2.63 -19.11 18.33
CA ALA A 215 1.37 -18.79 19.03
C ALA A 215 1.41 -17.48 19.84
N ALA A 216 2.58 -16.87 20.03
CA ALA A 216 2.77 -15.71 20.90
C ALA A 216 3.51 -14.55 20.22
N SER A 217 4.09 -14.75 19.03
CA SER A 217 4.97 -13.73 18.45
C SER A 217 5.09 -13.79 16.93
N PHE A 218 5.47 -12.66 16.33
CA PHE A 218 6.04 -12.58 14.99
C PHE A 218 7.50 -12.19 15.05
N THR A 219 8.29 -12.68 14.10
CA THR A 219 9.65 -12.17 13.86
C THR A 219 9.73 -11.61 12.44
N ILE A 220 10.29 -10.42 12.31
CA ILE A 220 10.62 -9.80 11.02
C ILE A 220 12.13 -9.57 10.94
N ALA A 221 12.67 -9.57 9.72
CA ALA A 221 14.04 -9.16 9.43
C ALA A 221 14.01 -7.82 8.69
N VAL A 222 14.72 -6.83 9.22
CA VAL A 222 14.74 -5.46 8.69
C VAL A 222 16.14 -5.15 8.18
N LYS A 223 16.26 -4.95 6.85
CA LYS A 223 17.47 -4.43 6.25
C LYS A 223 17.53 -2.92 6.43
N LYS A 224 18.60 -2.40 7.00
CA LYS A 224 18.87 -0.96 7.09
C LYS A 224 19.17 -0.42 5.70
N VAL A 225 18.39 0.54 5.25
CA VAL A 225 18.57 1.17 3.94
C VAL A 225 19.38 2.46 4.14
N GLU A 226 20.66 2.41 3.80
CA GLU A 226 21.52 3.59 3.83
C GLU A 226 21.22 4.53 2.66
N ALA A 227 21.65 5.78 2.78
CA ALA A 227 21.58 6.72 1.67
C ALA A 227 22.51 6.27 0.53
N ALA A 228 22.03 6.39 -0.70
CA ALA A 228 22.83 6.18 -1.90
C ALA A 228 22.82 7.46 -2.74
N GLU A 229 23.66 7.53 -3.79
CA GLU A 229 23.85 8.72 -4.61
C GLU A 229 22.51 9.34 -5.12
N LYS A 230 21.52 8.48 -5.41
CA LYS A 230 20.21 8.90 -5.98
C LYS A 230 19.01 8.57 -5.09
N SER A 231 19.24 8.11 -3.86
CA SER A 231 18.15 7.75 -2.95
C SER A 231 18.47 8.13 -1.50
N PRO A 232 17.54 8.77 -0.78
CA PRO A 232 17.73 9.05 0.64
C PRO A 232 17.71 7.76 1.46
N ALA A 233 18.27 7.82 2.68
CA ALA A 233 18.18 6.74 3.64
C ALA A 233 16.72 6.35 3.92
N GLY A 234 16.48 5.07 4.14
CA GLY A 234 15.15 4.55 4.44
C GLY A 234 14.66 5.04 5.81
N MET A 235 13.58 5.81 5.85
CA MET A 235 13.09 6.42 7.09
C MET A 235 12.75 5.39 8.16
N VAL A 236 11.88 4.43 7.85
CA VAL A 236 11.40 3.43 8.83
C VAL A 236 12.48 2.44 9.20
N SER A 237 13.24 1.92 8.22
CA SER A 237 14.34 0.97 8.51
C SER A 237 15.40 1.58 9.42
N ASN A 238 15.78 2.85 9.20
CA ASN A 238 16.73 3.53 10.06
C ASN A 238 16.14 3.83 11.45
N THR A 239 14.87 4.23 11.56
CA THR A 239 14.19 4.39 12.85
C THR A 239 14.17 3.08 13.64
N LEU A 240 13.82 1.95 12.99
CA LEU A 240 13.83 0.63 13.65
C LEU A 240 15.25 0.25 14.12
N HIS A 241 16.28 0.48 13.31
CA HIS A 241 17.65 0.14 13.69
C HIS A 241 18.22 1.04 14.80
N ASN A 242 17.99 2.36 14.71
CA ASN A 242 18.68 3.33 15.53
C ASN A 242 17.90 3.74 16.79
N ASP A 243 16.56 3.86 16.68
CA ASP A 243 15.74 4.50 17.71
C ASP A 243 14.89 3.49 18.50
N ILE A 244 14.42 2.40 17.85
CA ILE A 244 13.59 1.40 18.51
C ILE A 244 14.47 0.38 19.25
N GLN A 245 14.15 0.13 20.51
CA GLN A 245 14.87 -0.78 21.41
C GLN A 245 13.94 -1.90 21.92
N GLU A 246 14.52 -2.90 22.56
CA GLU A 246 13.75 -3.90 23.32
C GLU A 246 12.91 -3.21 24.40
N GLY A 247 11.67 -3.62 24.51
CA GLY A 247 10.68 -3.01 25.39
C GLY A 247 9.81 -1.92 24.71
N ASP A 248 10.26 -1.33 23.62
CA ASP A 248 9.49 -0.31 22.90
C ASP A 248 8.26 -0.89 22.21
N LEU A 249 7.27 -0.02 21.99
CA LEU A 249 6.03 -0.35 21.32
C LEU A 249 6.07 0.05 19.85
N VAL A 250 5.56 -0.84 19.02
CA VAL A 250 5.30 -0.57 17.59
C VAL A 250 3.87 -0.98 17.26
N GLU A 251 3.30 -0.39 16.24
CA GLU A 251 1.99 -0.77 15.75
C GLU A 251 2.13 -1.66 14.52
N VAL A 252 1.35 -2.73 14.48
CA VAL A 252 1.45 -3.80 13.48
C VAL A 252 0.10 -4.04 12.84
N SER A 253 0.07 -4.17 11.51
CA SER A 253 -1.11 -4.61 10.77
C SER A 253 -1.31 -6.11 10.89
N PHE A 254 -2.55 -6.58 10.60
CA PHE A 254 -2.79 -8.00 10.41
C PHE A 254 -1.93 -8.55 9.25
N PRO A 255 -1.41 -9.80 9.34
CA PRO A 255 -0.67 -10.43 8.26
C PRO A 255 -1.52 -10.58 6.99
N VAL A 256 -1.01 -10.10 5.87
CA VAL A 256 -1.65 -10.20 4.54
C VAL A 256 -0.62 -10.61 3.49
N GLY A 257 -1.06 -10.85 2.26
CA GLY A 257 -0.21 -11.16 1.12
C GLY A 257 -0.75 -12.35 0.34
N GLU A 258 -0.56 -12.28 -0.97
CA GLU A 258 -0.97 -13.30 -1.92
C GLU A 258 0.17 -14.17 -2.42
N PHE A 259 1.43 -13.81 -2.13
CA PHE A 259 2.60 -14.62 -2.46
C PHE A 259 2.79 -15.70 -1.40
N ASN A 260 2.15 -16.86 -1.64
CA ASN A 260 2.21 -17.99 -0.75
C ASN A 260 2.99 -19.13 -1.40
N LEU A 261 3.61 -19.96 -0.55
CA LEU A 261 4.21 -21.20 -1.01
C LEU A 261 3.13 -22.08 -1.64
N PRO A 262 3.31 -22.56 -2.91
CA PRO A 262 2.34 -23.44 -3.51
C PRO A 262 2.23 -24.77 -2.74
N GLU A 263 1.00 -25.28 -2.64
CA GLU A 263 0.76 -26.60 -2.05
C GLU A 263 1.21 -27.69 -3.01
N GLY A 264 1.88 -28.74 -2.53
CA GLY A 264 2.32 -29.89 -3.31
C GLY A 264 3.67 -30.45 -2.87
N ASP A 265 3.99 -31.63 -3.36
CA ASP A 265 5.23 -32.37 -3.05
C ASP A 265 6.36 -32.12 -4.08
N GLY A 266 6.17 -31.14 -4.98
CA GLY A 266 7.14 -30.78 -6.00
C GLY A 266 8.38 -30.09 -5.44
N SER A 267 9.53 -30.26 -6.11
CA SER A 267 10.74 -29.50 -5.78
C SER A 267 10.53 -28.01 -5.99
N LEU A 268 10.96 -27.20 -5.01
CA LEU A 268 10.86 -25.73 -5.05
C LEU A 268 12.26 -25.14 -5.19
N CYS A 269 12.38 -24.13 -6.06
CA CYS A 269 13.55 -23.29 -6.15
C CYS A 269 13.16 -21.89 -5.69
N LEU A 270 13.73 -21.44 -4.57
CA LEU A 270 13.54 -20.09 -4.05
C LEU A 270 14.73 -19.23 -4.46
N LEU A 271 14.47 -18.14 -5.18
CA LEU A 271 15.46 -17.15 -5.57
C LEU A 271 15.22 -15.87 -4.80
N SER A 272 16.29 -15.34 -4.18
CA SER A 272 16.28 -14.01 -3.54
C SER A 272 17.43 -13.16 -4.10
N ALA A 273 17.20 -11.86 -4.23
CA ALA A 273 18.19 -10.88 -4.68
C ALA A 273 18.52 -9.88 -3.55
#